data_e9d7eb06916a40866651e338df061f0f
#
_entry.id   e9d7eb06916a40866651e338df061f0f
#
_cell.length_a   1.000
_cell.length_b   1.000
_cell.length_c   1.000
_cell.angle_alpha   90.00
_cell.angle_beta   90.00
_cell.angle_gamma   90.00
#
_symmetry.space_group_name_H-M   'P 1'
#
loop_
_entity.id
_entity.type
_entity.pdbx_description
1 polymer ?
#
loop_
_entity_poly.entity_id
_entity_poly.type
_entity_poly.pdbx_seq_one_letter_code
_entity_poly.pdbx_strand_id
1 'polypeptide(L)'
;MAVRLVVTFHAVSGKGAELAQVMKARCEVSRQDAGCEQFEVFQSVSDPDKLVLLELWTDQAALDAHAKLQAQRPALPEGLRLGAGEREDYTYNRTR
;
A
#
# COMPACT_ATOMS: atom_id res chain seq x y z
N MET A 1 -7.52 -12.69 13.71
CA MET A 1 -8.26 -12.56 12.43
C MET A 1 -7.45 -11.70 11.49
N ALA A 2 -7.47 -12.06 10.23
CA ALA A 2 -6.75 -11.30 9.21
C ALA A 2 -7.32 -9.90 9.05
N VAL A 3 -6.44 -8.97 8.66
CA VAL A 3 -6.78 -7.56 8.46
C VAL A 3 -6.50 -7.19 7.00
N ARG A 4 -7.52 -6.66 6.32
CA ARG A 4 -7.43 -6.14 4.95
C ARG A 4 -7.35 -4.62 5.00
N LEU A 5 -6.37 -4.04 4.28
CA LEU A 5 -6.32 -2.60 4.07
C LEU A 5 -6.51 -2.29 2.60
N VAL A 6 -7.26 -1.23 2.35
CA VAL A 6 -7.40 -0.61 1.03
C VAL A 6 -6.88 0.82 1.16
N VAL A 7 -5.77 1.12 0.50
CA VAL A 7 -5.13 2.43 0.59
C VAL A 7 -5.16 3.07 -0.80
N THR A 8 -5.83 4.23 -0.91
CA THR A 8 -5.96 4.94 -2.18
C THR A 8 -4.98 6.11 -2.20
N PHE A 9 -4.15 6.17 -3.23
CA PHE A 9 -3.21 7.26 -3.47
C PHE A 9 -3.57 8.01 -4.75
N HIS A 10 -3.34 9.32 -4.71
CA HIS A 10 -3.43 10.16 -5.91
C HIS A 10 -2.04 10.69 -6.23
N ALA A 11 -1.59 10.47 -7.46
CA ALA A 11 -0.33 11.03 -7.93
C ALA A 11 -0.51 12.49 -8.32
N VAL A 12 0.57 13.25 -8.26
CA VAL A 12 0.64 14.54 -8.91
C VAL A 12 0.32 14.32 -10.40
N SER A 13 -0.42 15.25 -11.01
CA SER A 13 -0.88 15.11 -12.40
C SER A 13 0.26 14.67 -13.33
N GLY A 14 0.04 13.57 -14.05
CA GLY A 14 1.01 12.99 -14.97
C GLY A 14 2.09 12.13 -14.33
N LYS A 15 2.07 11.95 -13.00
CA LYS A 15 3.11 11.21 -12.26
C LYS A 15 2.69 9.81 -11.84
N GLY A 16 1.51 9.35 -12.29
CA GLY A 16 0.97 8.05 -11.88
C GLY A 16 1.89 6.88 -12.20
N ALA A 17 2.46 6.83 -13.41
CA ALA A 17 3.36 5.76 -13.82
C ALA A 17 4.65 5.76 -12.99
N GLU A 18 5.21 6.93 -12.71
CA GLU A 18 6.42 7.05 -11.89
C GLU A 18 6.14 6.65 -10.45
N LEU A 19 5.02 7.10 -9.87
CA LEU A 19 4.60 6.68 -8.53
C LEU A 19 4.38 5.18 -8.47
N ALA A 20 3.77 4.59 -9.49
CA ALA A 20 3.55 3.15 -9.56
C ALA A 20 4.86 2.36 -9.50
N GLN A 21 5.91 2.80 -10.18
CA GLN A 21 7.22 2.14 -10.13
C GLN A 21 7.86 2.23 -8.74
N VAL A 22 7.78 3.37 -8.09
CA VAL A 22 8.28 3.56 -6.73
C VAL A 22 7.52 2.66 -5.76
N MET A 23 6.19 2.62 -5.87
CA MET A 23 5.33 1.77 -5.03
C MET A 23 5.59 0.29 -5.26
N LYS A 24 5.85 -0.12 -6.51
CA LYS A 24 6.20 -1.49 -6.84
C LYS A 24 7.43 -1.96 -6.04
N ALA A 25 8.48 -1.15 -6.01
CA ALA A 25 9.69 -1.46 -5.26
C ALA A 25 9.40 -1.59 -3.76
N ARG A 26 8.56 -0.70 -3.21
CA ARG A 26 8.14 -0.78 -1.82
C ARG A 26 7.34 -2.03 -1.51
N CYS A 27 6.47 -2.43 -2.40
CA CYS A 27 5.67 -3.65 -2.24
C CYS A 27 6.56 -4.89 -2.13
N GLU A 28 7.64 -4.94 -2.91
CA GLU A 28 8.59 -6.04 -2.86
C GLU A 28 9.27 -6.18 -1.49
N VAL A 29 9.59 -5.06 -0.86
CA VAL A 29 10.15 -5.04 0.50
C VAL A 29 9.11 -5.45 1.52
N SER A 30 7.93 -4.84 1.48
CA SER A 30 6.87 -5.08 2.48
C SER A 30 6.32 -6.49 2.46
N ARG A 31 6.35 -7.16 1.31
CA ARG A 31 5.94 -8.57 1.20
C ARG A 31 6.79 -9.50 2.06
N GLN A 32 8.01 -9.11 2.40
CA GLN A 32 8.91 -9.90 3.22
C GLN A 32 8.66 -9.72 4.72
N ASP A 33 7.82 -8.76 5.11
CA ASP A 33 7.51 -8.54 6.52
C ASP A 33 6.66 -9.68 7.05
N ALA A 34 6.94 -10.10 8.29
CA ALA A 34 6.26 -11.25 8.90
C ALA A 34 4.75 -11.04 8.94
N GLY A 35 4.00 -12.04 8.51
CA GLY A 35 2.54 -12.01 8.49
C GLY A 35 1.93 -11.29 7.30
N CYS A 36 2.73 -10.83 6.35
CA CYS A 36 2.22 -10.22 5.13
C CYS A 36 1.73 -11.30 4.17
N GLU A 37 0.43 -11.30 3.87
CA GLU A 37 -0.18 -12.23 2.92
C GLU A 37 -0.40 -11.59 1.56
N GLN A 38 -0.57 -10.27 1.50
CA GLN A 38 -0.65 -9.50 0.26
C GLN A 38 -0.16 -8.09 0.52
N PHE A 39 0.60 -7.56 -0.42
CA PHE A 39 1.00 -6.15 -0.44
C PHE A 39 1.25 -5.79 -1.89
N GLU A 40 0.24 -5.22 -2.56
CA GLU A 40 0.26 -5.07 -3.99
C GLU A 40 -0.44 -3.78 -4.41
N VAL A 41 0.20 -3.03 -5.31
CA VAL A 41 -0.33 -1.78 -5.85
C VAL A 41 -0.96 -2.02 -7.21
N PHE A 42 -2.10 -1.37 -7.44
CA PHE A 42 -2.85 -1.39 -8.69
C PHE A 42 -3.05 0.03 -9.18
N GLN A 43 -3.05 0.21 -10.48
CA GLN A 43 -3.28 1.50 -11.11
C GLN A 43 -4.65 1.47 -11.78
N SER A 44 -5.44 2.54 -11.59
CA SER A 44 -6.77 2.63 -12.19
C SER A 44 -6.68 2.64 -13.71
N VAL A 45 -7.56 1.86 -14.36
CA VAL A 45 -7.60 1.82 -15.84
C VAL A 45 -8.23 3.06 -16.44
N SER A 46 -9.01 3.83 -15.68
CA SER A 46 -9.66 5.06 -16.12
C SER A 46 -8.92 6.33 -15.71
N ASP A 47 -8.03 6.23 -14.70
CA ASP A 47 -7.27 7.36 -14.19
C ASP A 47 -5.88 6.89 -13.77
N PRO A 48 -4.86 7.04 -14.62
CA PRO A 48 -3.52 6.53 -14.32
C PRO A 48 -2.85 7.22 -13.12
N ASP A 49 -3.38 8.36 -12.67
CA ASP A 49 -2.86 9.04 -11.49
C ASP A 49 -3.53 8.55 -10.19
N LYS A 50 -4.46 7.61 -10.28
CA LYS A 50 -5.09 6.98 -9.11
C LYS A 50 -4.56 5.57 -8.93
N LEU A 51 -4.00 5.30 -7.74
CA LEU A 51 -3.45 4.00 -7.40
C LEU A 51 -4.10 3.47 -6.13
N VAL A 52 -4.24 2.15 -6.05
CA VAL A 52 -4.77 1.47 -4.87
C VAL A 52 -3.76 0.43 -4.42
N LEU A 53 -3.42 0.47 -3.14
CA LEU A 53 -2.61 -0.55 -2.49
C LEU A 53 -3.54 -1.47 -1.72
N LEU A 54 -3.47 -2.77 -1.99
CA LEU A 54 -4.16 -3.79 -1.21
C LEU A 54 -3.17 -4.48 -0.30
N GLU A 55 -3.48 -4.50 0.99
CA GLU A 55 -2.70 -5.20 1.99
C GLU A 55 -3.57 -6.27 2.66
N LEU A 56 -2.96 -7.39 2.99
CA LEU A 56 -3.58 -8.41 3.82
C LEU A 56 -2.53 -8.93 4.81
N TRP A 57 -2.89 -8.91 6.08
CA TRP A 57 -2.03 -9.31 7.20
C TRP A 57 -2.70 -10.43 7.99
N THR A 58 -1.91 -11.37 8.49
CA THR A 58 -2.45 -12.52 9.24
C THR A 58 -3.24 -12.10 10.46
N ASP A 59 -2.83 -11.01 11.12
CA ASP A 59 -3.50 -10.45 12.29
C ASP A 59 -3.06 -8.98 12.51
N GLN A 60 -3.67 -8.34 13.50
CA GLN A 60 -3.36 -6.95 13.84
C GLN A 60 -1.93 -6.78 14.33
N ALA A 61 -1.40 -7.77 15.05
CA ALA A 61 -0.03 -7.69 15.56
C ALA A 61 1.00 -7.64 14.43
N ALA A 62 0.78 -8.40 13.36
CA ALA A 62 1.64 -8.38 12.17
C ALA A 62 1.58 -7.01 11.48
N LEU A 63 0.39 -6.44 11.34
CA LEU A 63 0.23 -5.09 10.78
C LEU A 63 0.94 -4.04 11.62
N ASP A 64 0.81 -4.11 12.95
CA ASP A 64 1.46 -3.18 13.87
C ASP A 64 2.99 -3.27 13.76
N ALA A 65 3.53 -4.48 13.66
CA ALA A 65 4.96 -4.70 13.48
C ALA A 65 5.46 -4.11 12.15
N HIS A 66 4.69 -4.31 11.07
CA HIS A 66 4.97 -3.71 9.77
C HIS A 66 5.02 -2.18 9.87
N ALA A 67 4.05 -1.58 10.55
CA ALA A 67 3.98 -0.12 10.70
C ALA A 67 5.23 0.44 11.36
N LYS A 68 5.77 -0.25 12.36
CA LYS A 68 7.02 0.14 13.03
C LYS A 68 8.22 0.05 12.10
N LEU A 69 8.32 -1.02 11.31
CA LEU A 69 9.38 -1.17 10.31
C LEU A 69 9.27 -0.10 9.23
N GLN A 70 8.06 0.15 8.75
CA GLN A 70 7.81 1.12 7.69
C GLN A 70 8.20 2.54 8.09
N ALA A 71 8.00 2.89 9.36
CA ALA A 71 8.38 4.20 9.90
C ALA A 71 9.90 4.45 9.84
N GLN A 72 10.70 3.39 9.76
CA GLN A 72 12.16 3.45 9.69
C GLN A 72 12.69 3.39 8.25
N ARG A 73 11.83 3.13 7.27
CA ARG A 73 12.21 3.04 5.86
C ARG A 73 12.21 4.43 5.22
N PRO A 74 12.99 4.63 4.14
CA PRO A 74 12.99 5.92 3.45
C PRO A 74 11.59 6.34 3.02
N ALA A 75 11.29 7.63 3.14
CA ALA A 75 10.04 8.20 2.67
C ALA A 75 9.96 8.12 1.14
N LEU A 76 8.73 8.20 0.60
CA LEU A 76 8.53 8.32 -0.85
C LEU A 76 9.19 9.60 -1.35
N PRO A 77 9.74 9.59 -2.59
CA PRO A 77 10.26 10.81 -3.20
C PRO A 77 9.19 11.90 -3.24
N GLU A 78 9.59 13.15 -3.01
CA GLU A 78 8.70 14.29 -3.11
C GLU A 78 8.29 14.53 -4.55
N GLY A 79 7.12 15.15 -4.75
CA GLY A 79 6.62 15.53 -6.06
C GLY A 79 5.89 14.45 -6.82
N LEU A 80 5.68 13.27 -6.24
CA LEU A 80 4.97 12.17 -6.88
C LEU A 80 3.55 11.99 -6.37
N ARG A 81 3.32 12.18 -5.08
CA ARG A 81 2.04 11.88 -4.42
C ARG A 81 1.37 13.15 -3.90
N LEU A 82 0.05 13.24 -4.08
CA LEU A 82 -0.77 14.28 -3.49
C LEU A 82 -1.27 13.81 -2.11
N GLY A 83 -0.74 14.41 -1.05
CA GLY A 83 -1.15 14.13 0.32
C GLY A 83 -0.81 12.71 0.79
N ALA A 84 -1.43 12.31 1.88
CA ALA A 84 -1.12 11.04 2.55
C ALA A 84 -1.91 9.84 2.00
N GLY A 85 -2.95 10.09 1.20
CA GLY A 85 -3.86 9.04 0.73
C GLY A 85 -4.98 8.77 1.72
N GLU A 86 -5.90 7.91 1.30
CA GLU A 86 -7.03 7.46 2.11
C GLU A 86 -6.81 5.99 2.47
N ARG A 87 -7.16 5.62 3.68
CA ARG A 87 -6.94 4.28 4.18
C ARG A 87 -8.22 3.72 4.79
N GLU A 88 -8.59 2.51 4.36
CA GLU A 88 -9.70 1.76 4.92
C GLU A 88 -9.16 0.44 5.49
N ASP A 89 -9.57 0.10 6.71
CA ASP A 89 -9.17 -1.13 7.38
C ASP A 89 -10.40 -2.01 7.59
N TYR A 90 -10.27 -3.29 7.29
CA TYR A 90 -11.35 -4.26 7.45
C TYR A 90 -10.87 -5.52 8.12
N THR A 91 -11.69 -6.08 8.99
CA THR A 91 -11.52 -7.46 9.41
C THR A 91 -11.87 -8.36 8.23
N TYR A 92 -10.89 -9.14 7.79
CA TYR A 92 -11.06 -10.02 6.64
C TYR A 92 -11.81 -11.27 7.05
N ASN A 93 -12.93 -11.53 6.40
CA ASN A 93 -13.75 -12.69 6.70
C ASN A 93 -13.31 -13.93 5.91
N ARG A 94 -13.45 -13.90 4.59
CA ARG A 94 -13.02 -15.01 3.72
C ARG A 94 -13.08 -14.63 2.24
N THR A 95 -12.32 -15.39 1.44
CA THR A 95 -12.46 -15.40 -0.01
C THR A 95 -13.45 -16.49 -0.41
N ARG A 96 -14.32 -16.19 -1.34
CA ARG A 96 -15.32 -17.13 -1.86
C ARG A 96 -15.06 -17.49 -3.30
#